data_1d18d9009ae8e812eadb8696a4a8374a
#
_entry.id   1d18d9009ae8e812eadb8696a4a8374a
#
_cell.length_a   1.000
_cell.length_b   1.000
_cell.length_c   1.000
_cell.angle_alpha   90.00
_cell.angle_beta   90.00
_cell.angle_gamma   90.00
#
_symmetry.space_group_name_H-M   'P 1'
#
loop_
_entity.id
_entity.type
_entity.pdbx_description
1 polymer ?
#
loop_
_entity_poly.entity_id
_entity_poly.type
_entity_poly.pdbx_seq_one_letter_code
_entity_poly.pdbx_strand_id
1 'polypeptide(L)'
;MTQSLHLSLGQHARQGMKPQMQDFHGALLPEGGQLALKGAVVALADGISTSPHARTAAEMAVGALVTDYYDTPESWTVQTAAGRVIAATNRWLYGQSRAVAPGDPDRGFVCTLSAMVLKGCEAHLFHIGDSRIARLAGDSLEPLTENHVSGGLLSRAMGISAELRINHRRIPLQAGDVFLLTTDGVHAHVTGRDLRAALERTADLDAVAEHLVGLALQRGSRDNLTAQVLRVDALPDPGTAALGDEAAVLPVPPLPKPGQEIDGFRVLRPLHHSARSHVFLAEAPDGSKVALKIPASEIVEDPEARRRFLLEDWVARRIDSPHVLRAAPLPGPRSALYGVTEFVEGVTLRQWMTDHPKPSLDEARGIVTQVADGLRALHRREMIHQDIRPENILIDASGTVRIIDFGSVAVAGVEEATPGLMGALPGTYQYTAPEYLSGDVVSWRSDMFALAVIAYEMLTGLLPYGTQVARVASRRDQMRLVYRSACDEKSAVPLWMDEALARALHPDPLRRPDALSEFLASLRRPSPGWQAAHRRPLAARNPLRFWQGVSAILAALCLILAAQLGG
;
A
#
# COMPACT_ATOMS: atom_id res chain seq x y z
N MET A 1 24.22 -20.25 2.83
CA MET A 1 23.78 -19.57 1.60
C MET A 1 22.28 -19.43 1.72
N THR A 2 21.77 -18.21 1.82
CA THR A 2 20.34 -17.94 1.85
C THR A 2 19.74 -18.34 0.50
N GLN A 3 18.74 -19.23 0.50
CA GLN A 3 18.05 -19.59 -0.73
C GLN A 3 17.20 -18.40 -1.19
N SER A 4 17.35 -18.03 -2.45
CA SER A 4 16.48 -17.04 -3.12
C SER A 4 15.41 -17.77 -3.95
N LEU A 5 14.39 -17.04 -4.39
CA LEU A 5 13.41 -17.57 -5.34
C LEU A 5 14.14 -17.91 -6.65
N HIS A 6 14.09 -19.18 -7.06
CA HIS A 6 14.62 -19.64 -8.34
C HIS A 6 13.49 -20.19 -9.21
N LEU A 7 13.43 -19.71 -10.43
CA LEU A 7 12.37 -20.03 -11.40
C LEU A 7 13.02 -20.43 -12.73
N SER A 8 12.47 -21.48 -13.36
CA SER A 8 12.75 -21.83 -14.74
C SER A 8 11.52 -21.58 -15.59
N LEU A 9 11.70 -20.96 -16.74
CA LEU A 9 10.64 -20.64 -17.69
C LEU A 9 10.98 -21.16 -19.06
N GLY A 10 10.00 -21.79 -19.73
CA GLY A 10 10.04 -22.08 -21.16
C GLY A 10 8.80 -21.53 -21.83
N GLN A 11 8.93 -21.07 -23.06
CA GLN A 11 7.83 -20.43 -23.77
C GLN A 11 7.91 -20.67 -25.28
N HIS A 12 6.76 -20.87 -25.88
CA HIS A 12 6.66 -21.03 -27.33
C HIS A 12 5.33 -20.51 -27.84
N ALA A 13 5.35 -19.87 -29.00
CA ALA A 13 4.14 -19.42 -29.70
C ALA A 13 4.21 -19.73 -31.20
N ARG A 14 3.05 -20.08 -31.78
CA ARG A 14 2.92 -20.37 -33.18
C ARG A 14 1.61 -19.83 -33.76
N GLN A 15 1.67 -19.25 -34.94
CA GLN A 15 0.50 -18.66 -35.61
C GLN A 15 -0.62 -19.66 -35.90
N GLY A 16 -0.27 -20.96 -36.06
CA GLY A 16 -1.25 -21.98 -36.42
C GLY A 16 -1.84 -21.76 -37.81
N MET A 17 -3.16 -21.94 -37.93
CA MET A 17 -3.89 -21.80 -39.19
C MET A 17 -4.52 -20.42 -39.40
N LYS A 18 -4.42 -19.50 -38.45
CA LYS A 18 -4.94 -18.12 -38.57
C LYS A 18 -4.11 -17.30 -39.57
N PRO A 19 -4.70 -16.30 -40.24
CA PRO A 19 -3.98 -15.42 -41.16
C PRO A 19 -2.94 -14.54 -40.47
N GLN A 20 -3.11 -14.26 -39.19
CA GLN A 20 -2.22 -13.40 -38.38
C GLN A 20 -2.01 -14.00 -37.00
N MET A 21 -0.83 -13.72 -36.40
CA MET A 21 -0.56 -13.99 -35.00
C MET A 21 -1.14 -12.86 -34.16
N GLN A 22 -2.14 -13.16 -33.35
CA GLN A 22 -2.83 -12.20 -32.49
C GLN A 22 -2.49 -12.41 -31.01
N ASP A 23 -1.92 -13.57 -30.67
CA ASP A 23 -1.37 -13.83 -29.33
C ASP A 23 -0.08 -13.05 -29.10
N PHE A 24 0.16 -12.70 -27.86
CA PHE A 24 1.44 -12.21 -27.38
C PHE A 24 1.75 -12.74 -25.98
N HIS A 25 3.02 -12.95 -25.68
CA HIS A 25 3.49 -13.40 -24.38
C HIS A 25 4.80 -12.70 -24.02
N GLY A 26 5.09 -12.61 -22.74
CA GLY A 26 6.33 -12.04 -22.23
C GLY A 26 6.57 -12.44 -20.79
N ALA A 27 7.81 -12.32 -20.38
CA ALA A 27 8.21 -12.55 -19.01
C ALA A 27 9.43 -11.71 -18.65
N LEU A 28 9.56 -11.38 -17.37
CA LEU A 28 10.76 -10.81 -16.79
C LEU A 28 11.05 -11.51 -15.46
N LEU A 29 12.18 -12.19 -15.39
CA LEU A 29 12.71 -12.87 -14.21
C LEU A 29 13.96 -12.09 -13.77
N PRO A 30 13.82 -11.04 -12.96
CA PRO A 30 14.96 -10.26 -12.50
C PRO A 30 15.80 -11.04 -11.48
N GLU A 31 16.96 -10.51 -11.12
CA GLU A 31 17.86 -11.07 -10.12
C GLU A 31 18.00 -10.14 -8.89
N GLY A 32 18.54 -10.69 -7.80
CA GLY A 32 18.91 -9.92 -6.61
C GLY A 32 17.75 -9.15 -5.98
N GLY A 33 18.00 -7.89 -5.62
CA GLY A 33 17.02 -7.05 -4.90
C GLY A 33 15.73 -6.79 -5.65
N GLN A 34 15.78 -6.72 -6.99
CA GLN A 34 14.56 -6.51 -7.79
C GLN A 34 13.65 -7.76 -7.77
N LEU A 35 14.22 -8.96 -7.86
CA LEU A 35 13.46 -10.20 -7.68
C LEU A 35 12.82 -10.27 -6.29
N ALA A 36 13.57 -9.93 -5.26
CA ALA A 36 13.11 -10.00 -3.89
C ALA A 36 12.00 -8.97 -3.60
N LEU A 37 12.10 -7.72 -4.10
CA LEU A 37 11.14 -6.65 -3.84
C LEU A 37 9.94 -6.64 -4.78
N LYS A 38 10.13 -7.06 -6.03
CA LYS A 38 9.09 -6.99 -7.08
C LYS A 38 8.64 -8.36 -7.57
N GLY A 39 9.47 -9.41 -7.39
CA GLY A 39 9.17 -10.73 -7.92
C GLY A 39 9.43 -10.85 -9.43
N ALA A 40 9.03 -11.99 -9.99
CA ALA A 40 9.09 -12.30 -11.41
C ALA A 40 7.70 -12.19 -12.04
N VAL A 41 7.61 -11.68 -13.26
CA VAL A 41 6.36 -11.52 -14.03
C VAL A 41 6.37 -12.45 -15.23
N VAL A 42 5.27 -13.19 -15.42
CA VAL A 42 5.00 -14.00 -16.62
C VAL A 42 3.59 -13.68 -17.09
N ALA A 43 3.40 -13.38 -18.37
CA ALA A 43 2.12 -12.95 -18.89
C ALA A 43 1.91 -13.39 -20.36
N LEU A 44 0.66 -13.65 -20.70
CA LEU A 44 0.20 -13.82 -22.08
C LEU A 44 -1.16 -13.14 -22.29
N ALA A 45 -1.43 -12.81 -23.53
CA ALA A 45 -2.67 -12.20 -24.00
C ALA A 45 -3.03 -12.76 -25.37
N ASP A 46 -4.33 -12.95 -25.59
CA ASP A 46 -4.93 -13.32 -26.86
C ASP A 46 -5.77 -12.14 -27.37
N GLY A 47 -5.52 -11.70 -28.57
CA GLY A 47 -6.23 -10.63 -29.23
C GLY A 47 -7.50 -11.11 -29.93
N ILE A 48 -8.62 -10.42 -29.73
CA ILE A 48 -9.92 -10.84 -30.33
C ILE A 48 -9.84 -10.89 -31.84
N SER A 49 -10.15 -12.05 -32.41
CA SER A 49 -10.00 -12.37 -33.84
C SER A 49 -10.74 -11.45 -34.82
N THR A 50 -11.82 -10.77 -34.37
CA THR A 50 -12.60 -9.82 -35.18
C THR A 50 -11.93 -8.45 -35.32
N SER A 51 -10.90 -8.15 -34.52
CA SER A 51 -10.22 -6.87 -34.52
C SER A 51 -8.97 -6.87 -35.39
N PRO A 52 -8.79 -5.85 -36.26
CA PRO A 52 -7.53 -5.64 -36.95
C PRO A 52 -6.40 -5.15 -36.01
N HIS A 53 -6.73 -4.73 -34.80
CA HIS A 53 -5.81 -4.20 -33.78
C HIS A 53 -5.50 -5.20 -32.66
N ALA A 54 -5.98 -6.42 -32.78
CA ALA A 54 -5.89 -7.49 -31.76
C ALA A 54 -4.45 -7.74 -31.31
N ARG A 55 -3.52 -7.92 -32.26
CA ARG A 55 -2.09 -8.11 -31.99
C ARG A 55 -1.50 -6.96 -31.17
N THR A 56 -1.75 -5.73 -31.60
CA THR A 56 -1.24 -4.54 -30.91
C THR A 56 -1.82 -4.44 -29.50
N ALA A 57 -3.10 -4.81 -29.32
CA ALA A 57 -3.71 -4.82 -27.99
C ALA A 57 -3.02 -5.83 -27.05
N ALA A 58 -2.77 -7.07 -27.54
CA ALA A 58 -2.06 -8.08 -26.78
C ALA A 58 -0.62 -7.68 -26.45
N GLU A 59 0.12 -7.12 -27.41
CA GLU A 59 1.48 -6.59 -27.19
C GLU A 59 1.53 -5.48 -26.14
N MET A 60 0.59 -4.55 -26.20
CA MET A 60 0.50 -3.45 -25.21
C MET A 60 0.12 -3.96 -23.82
N ALA A 61 -0.81 -4.91 -23.71
CA ALA A 61 -1.26 -5.45 -22.45
C ALA A 61 -0.13 -6.19 -21.71
N VAL A 62 0.57 -7.07 -22.40
CA VAL A 62 1.69 -7.83 -21.84
C VAL A 62 2.91 -6.93 -21.64
N GLY A 63 3.27 -6.14 -22.65
CA GLY A 63 4.45 -5.27 -22.60
C GLY A 63 4.39 -4.29 -21.43
N ALA A 64 3.27 -3.57 -21.27
CA ALA A 64 3.08 -2.67 -20.15
C ALA A 64 3.21 -3.40 -18.79
N LEU A 65 2.63 -4.59 -18.65
CA LEU A 65 2.76 -5.33 -17.39
C LEU A 65 4.19 -5.79 -17.12
N VAL A 66 4.92 -6.24 -18.14
CA VAL A 66 6.30 -6.72 -17.98
C VAL A 66 7.29 -5.57 -17.75
N THR A 67 7.01 -4.35 -18.23
CA THR A 67 7.90 -3.19 -18.07
C THR A 67 7.44 -2.25 -16.95
N ASP A 68 6.23 -1.66 -17.08
CA ASP A 68 5.77 -0.57 -16.20
C ASP A 68 5.49 -1.06 -14.77
N TYR A 69 5.26 -2.36 -14.57
CA TYR A 69 5.12 -2.93 -13.23
C TYR A 69 6.37 -2.68 -12.38
N TYR A 70 7.56 -2.80 -12.96
CA TYR A 70 8.82 -2.60 -12.25
C TYR A 70 9.11 -1.13 -11.96
N ASP A 71 8.51 -0.21 -12.69
CA ASP A 71 8.60 1.24 -12.45
C ASP A 71 7.66 1.71 -11.33
N THR A 72 6.73 0.86 -10.87
CA THR A 72 5.88 1.20 -9.73
C THR A 72 6.70 1.16 -8.43
N PRO A 73 6.27 1.90 -7.37
CA PRO A 73 6.97 1.90 -6.09
C PRO A 73 7.17 0.48 -5.53
N GLU A 74 8.39 0.19 -5.06
CA GLU A 74 8.74 -1.10 -4.44
C GLU A 74 7.97 -1.36 -3.13
N SER A 75 7.48 -0.30 -2.50
CA SER A 75 6.66 -0.36 -1.30
C SER A 75 5.23 -0.82 -1.53
N TRP A 76 4.75 -0.81 -2.79
CA TRP A 76 3.41 -1.28 -3.11
C TRP A 76 3.34 -2.80 -3.11
N THR A 77 2.18 -3.33 -2.69
CA THR A 77 1.85 -4.74 -2.89
C THR A 77 1.80 -5.08 -4.37
N VAL A 78 2.00 -6.36 -4.70
CA VAL A 78 1.85 -6.87 -6.07
C VAL A 78 0.45 -6.54 -6.61
N GLN A 79 -0.58 -6.72 -5.79
CA GLN A 79 -1.96 -6.43 -6.17
C GLN A 79 -2.16 -4.97 -6.56
N THR A 80 -1.63 -4.04 -5.79
CA THR A 80 -1.73 -2.60 -6.09
C THR A 80 -0.92 -2.23 -7.33
N ALA A 81 0.32 -2.68 -7.42
CA ALA A 81 1.22 -2.35 -8.51
C ALA A 81 0.69 -2.87 -9.87
N ALA A 82 0.48 -4.19 -9.98
CA ALA A 82 -0.02 -4.81 -11.20
C ALA A 82 -1.44 -4.33 -11.55
N GLY A 83 -2.33 -4.22 -10.54
CA GLY A 83 -3.69 -3.75 -10.73
C GLY A 83 -3.76 -2.33 -11.33
N ARG A 84 -2.88 -1.42 -10.88
CA ARG A 84 -2.81 -0.05 -11.43
C ARG A 84 -2.26 -0.02 -12.86
N VAL A 85 -1.24 -0.82 -13.16
CA VAL A 85 -0.69 -0.93 -14.52
C VAL A 85 -1.76 -1.49 -15.45
N ILE A 86 -2.40 -2.61 -15.11
CA ILE A 86 -3.46 -3.22 -15.93
C ILE A 86 -4.62 -2.24 -16.14
N ALA A 87 -5.07 -1.54 -15.10
CA ALA A 87 -6.15 -0.55 -15.22
C ALA A 87 -5.76 0.66 -16.07
N ALA A 88 -4.52 1.12 -16.02
CA ALA A 88 -4.02 2.22 -16.85
C ALA A 88 -3.94 1.80 -18.31
N THR A 89 -3.39 0.62 -18.59
CA THR A 89 -3.32 0.04 -19.94
C THR A 89 -4.71 -0.18 -20.53
N ASN A 90 -5.65 -0.71 -19.73
CA ASN A 90 -7.04 -0.86 -20.17
C ASN A 90 -7.68 0.46 -20.58
N ARG A 91 -7.50 1.52 -19.79
CA ARG A 91 -8.04 2.84 -20.13
C ARG A 91 -7.46 3.38 -21.45
N TRP A 92 -6.18 3.14 -21.67
CA TRP A 92 -5.54 3.52 -22.94
C TRP A 92 -6.12 2.72 -24.11
N LEU A 93 -6.18 1.38 -24.01
CA LEU A 93 -6.78 0.49 -25.03
C LEU A 93 -8.24 0.89 -25.34
N TYR A 94 -9.05 1.13 -24.30
CA TYR A 94 -10.42 1.60 -24.47
C TYR A 94 -10.51 2.94 -25.18
N GLY A 95 -9.64 3.89 -24.86
CA GLY A 95 -9.56 5.17 -25.54
C GLY A 95 -9.24 5.01 -27.03
N GLN A 96 -8.28 4.14 -27.37
CA GLN A 96 -7.94 3.81 -28.75
C GLN A 96 -9.10 3.09 -29.47
N SER A 97 -9.75 2.12 -28.81
CA SER A 97 -10.91 1.43 -29.35
C SER A 97 -12.02 2.39 -29.75
N ARG A 98 -12.33 3.36 -28.89
CA ARG A 98 -13.34 4.39 -29.19
C ARG A 98 -12.95 5.32 -30.34
N ALA A 99 -11.66 5.53 -30.55
CA ALA A 99 -11.16 6.40 -31.62
C ALA A 99 -11.25 5.70 -32.99
N VAL A 100 -10.95 4.38 -33.06
CA VAL A 100 -10.88 3.64 -34.35
C VAL A 100 -12.17 2.92 -34.71
N ALA A 101 -12.97 2.50 -33.72
CA ALA A 101 -14.21 1.74 -33.92
C ALA A 101 -15.34 2.27 -33.00
N PRO A 102 -15.83 3.50 -33.20
CA PRO A 102 -16.91 4.05 -32.39
C PRO A 102 -18.19 3.22 -32.59
N GLY A 103 -18.69 2.62 -31.49
CA GLY A 103 -19.92 1.84 -31.50
C GLY A 103 -19.75 0.35 -31.78
N ASP A 104 -18.54 -0.11 -32.10
CA ASP A 104 -18.22 -1.53 -32.27
C ASP A 104 -16.94 -1.90 -31.49
N PRO A 105 -17.05 -2.17 -30.19
CA PRO A 105 -15.91 -2.45 -29.32
C PRO A 105 -15.06 -3.63 -29.81
N ASP A 106 -15.68 -4.65 -30.42
CA ASP A 106 -15.00 -5.89 -30.86
C ASP A 106 -14.02 -5.66 -32.02
N ARG A 107 -14.10 -4.52 -32.70
CA ARG A 107 -13.15 -4.11 -33.74
C ARG A 107 -12.07 -3.15 -33.24
N GLY A 108 -12.09 -2.83 -31.95
CA GLY A 108 -11.12 -1.97 -31.30
C GLY A 108 -9.84 -2.68 -30.85
N PHE A 109 -9.10 -2.05 -29.98
CA PHE A 109 -7.91 -2.63 -29.34
C PHE A 109 -8.34 -3.52 -28.16
N VAL A 110 -8.65 -4.77 -28.45
CA VAL A 110 -9.25 -5.69 -27.48
C VAL A 110 -8.46 -6.98 -27.39
N CYS A 111 -8.17 -7.42 -26.15
CA CYS A 111 -7.46 -8.66 -25.86
C CYS A 111 -7.84 -9.24 -24.49
N THR A 112 -7.51 -10.52 -24.29
CA THR A 112 -7.47 -11.16 -22.97
C THR A 112 -6.19 -10.77 -22.22
N LEU A 113 -6.07 -11.13 -20.95
CA LEU A 113 -4.83 -11.09 -20.20
C LEU A 113 -4.82 -12.18 -19.13
N SER A 114 -3.80 -13.02 -19.12
CA SER A 114 -3.48 -13.92 -18.02
C SER A 114 -2.05 -13.70 -17.59
N ALA A 115 -1.85 -13.33 -16.32
CA ALA A 115 -0.53 -13.00 -15.81
C ALA A 115 -0.31 -13.57 -14.40
N MET A 116 0.93 -13.91 -14.12
CA MET A 116 1.42 -14.31 -12.80
C MET A 116 2.55 -13.39 -12.37
N VAL A 117 2.53 -12.98 -11.12
CA VAL A 117 3.67 -12.36 -10.43
C VAL A 117 4.05 -13.26 -9.27
N LEU A 118 5.28 -13.77 -9.28
CA LEU A 118 5.81 -14.66 -8.25
C LEU A 118 6.77 -13.86 -7.36
N LYS A 119 6.42 -13.73 -6.08
CA LYS A 119 7.19 -12.93 -5.12
C LYS A 119 7.26 -13.63 -3.77
N GLY A 120 8.46 -13.79 -3.23
CA GLY A 120 8.66 -14.54 -2.01
C GLY A 120 8.16 -15.98 -2.15
N CYS A 121 7.24 -16.40 -1.29
CA CYS A 121 6.62 -17.73 -1.30
C CYS A 121 5.19 -17.74 -1.87
N GLU A 122 4.79 -16.71 -2.62
CA GLU A 122 3.43 -16.58 -3.14
C GLU A 122 3.40 -16.24 -4.64
N ALA A 123 2.35 -16.69 -5.32
CA ALA A 123 2.03 -16.25 -6.67
C ALA A 123 0.71 -15.46 -6.68
N HIS A 124 0.74 -14.33 -7.36
CA HIS A 124 -0.41 -13.49 -7.63
C HIS A 124 -0.84 -13.67 -9.07
N LEU A 125 -2.06 -14.11 -9.27
CA LEU A 125 -2.65 -14.33 -10.58
C LEU A 125 -3.59 -13.17 -10.91
N PHE A 126 -3.46 -12.64 -12.12
CA PHE A 126 -4.35 -11.61 -12.67
C PHE A 126 -4.94 -12.17 -13.97
N HIS A 127 -6.27 -12.12 -14.07
CA HIS A 127 -6.93 -12.77 -15.19
C HIS A 127 -8.13 -11.97 -15.71
N ILE A 128 -8.22 -11.89 -17.04
CA ILE A 128 -9.29 -11.26 -17.82
C ILE A 128 -9.41 -12.02 -19.14
N GLY A 129 -10.56 -12.63 -19.41
CA GLY A 129 -10.80 -13.35 -20.66
C GLY A 129 -10.94 -14.86 -20.49
N ASP A 130 -10.46 -15.63 -21.45
CA ASP A 130 -10.55 -17.09 -21.52
C ASP A 130 -9.19 -17.80 -21.69
N SER A 131 -8.09 -17.06 -21.79
CA SER A 131 -6.75 -17.64 -21.63
C SER A 131 -6.65 -18.30 -20.25
N ARG A 132 -5.77 -19.28 -20.07
CA ARG A 132 -5.76 -20.10 -18.85
C ARG A 132 -4.43 -20.14 -18.16
N ILE A 133 -4.48 -20.09 -16.83
CA ILE A 133 -3.38 -20.47 -15.94
C ILE A 133 -3.81 -21.74 -15.21
N ALA A 134 -2.98 -22.78 -15.27
CA ALA A 134 -3.23 -24.04 -14.58
C ALA A 134 -1.96 -24.51 -13.86
N ARG A 135 -2.14 -25.25 -12.75
CA ARG A 135 -1.06 -25.93 -12.03
C ARG A 135 -1.09 -27.42 -12.34
N LEU A 136 0.07 -28.02 -12.57
CA LEU A 136 0.20 -29.45 -12.72
C LEU A 136 0.01 -30.15 -11.37
N ALA A 137 -1.05 -30.94 -11.23
CA ALA A 137 -1.36 -31.72 -10.04
C ALA A 137 -1.46 -33.22 -10.43
N GLY A 138 -0.40 -33.96 -10.19
CA GLY A 138 -0.30 -35.33 -10.69
C GLY A 138 -0.37 -35.34 -12.22
N ASP A 139 -1.31 -36.07 -12.80
CA ASP A 139 -1.57 -36.18 -14.24
C ASP A 139 -2.63 -35.20 -14.74
N SER A 140 -3.10 -34.29 -13.91
CA SER A 140 -4.14 -33.33 -14.26
C SER A 140 -3.63 -31.89 -14.21
N LEU A 141 -4.28 -31.02 -14.98
CA LEU A 141 -4.12 -29.58 -14.91
C LEU A 141 -5.25 -29.00 -14.06
N GLU A 142 -4.91 -28.49 -12.86
CA GLU A 142 -5.83 -27.76 -12.00
C GLU A 142 -5.95 -26.33 -12.52
N PRO A 143 -7.11 -25.91 -13.06
CA PRO A 143 -7.28 -24.54 -13.52
C PRO A 143 -7.29 -23.59 -12.32
N LEU A 144 -6.48 -22.53 -12.41
CA LEU A 144 -6.39 -21.48 -11.40
C LEU A 144 -7.17 -20.23 -11.80
N THR A 145 -7.60 -20.15 -13.07
CA THR A 145 -8.41 -19.07 -13.65
C THR A 145 -9.76 -19.60 -14.13
N GLU A 146 -10.76 -18.72 -14.11
CA GLU A 146 -12.11 -19.00 -14.60
C GLU A 146 -12.32 -18.30 -15.94
N ASN A 147 -12.88 -19.00 -16.94
CA ASN A 147 -13.14 -18.40 -18.24
C ASN A 147 -14.25 -17.34 -18.16
N HIS A 148 -14.00 -16.16 -18.67
CA HIS A 148 -15.00 -15.11 -18.79
C HIS A 148 -15.74 -15.19 -20.13
N VAL A 149 -16.51 -16.26 -20.30
CA VAL A 149 -17.31 -16.52 -21.51
C VAL A 149 -18.78 -16.64 -21.14
N SER A 150 -19.66 -16.02 -21.91
CA SER A 150 -21.11 -16.12 -21.78
C SER A 150 -21.74 -16.26 -23.16
N GLY A 151 -22.53 -17.32 -23.37
CA GLY A 151 -23.15 -17.59 -24.68
C GLY A 151 -22.16 -17.79 -25.83
N GLY A 152 -20.94 -18.26 -25.54
CA GLY A 152 -19.88 -18.46 -26.52
C GLY A 152 -19.10 -17.22 -26.94
N LEU A 153 -19.35 -16.07 -26.27
CA LEU A 153 -18.63 -14.82 -26.48
C LEU A 153 -17.89 -14.40 -25.21
N LEU A 154 -16.78 -13.71 -25.36
CA LEU A 154 -16.06 -13.10 -24.24
C LEU A 154 -16.96 -12.10 -23.52
N SER A 155 -17.19 -12.33 -22.23
CA SER A 155 -17.95 -11.43 -21.36
C SER A 155 -17.07 -10.35 -20.72
N ARG A 156 -15.75 -10.54 -20.75
CA ARG A 156 -14.74 -9.58 -20.25
C ARG A 156 -13.48 -9.67 -21.08
N ALA A 157 -12.99 -8.51 -21.51
CA ALA A 157 -11.69 -8.34 -22.15
C ALA A 157 -11.15 -6.93 -21.86
N MET A 158 -9.85 -6.75 -21.98
CA MET A 158 -9.23 -5.43 -21.94
C MET A 158 -9.63 -4.63 -23.18
N GLY A 159 -9.83 -3.32 -23.02
CA GLY A 159 -10.15 -2.39 -24.12
C GLY A 159 -11.64 -2.32 -24.51
N ILE A 160 -12.52 -3.16 -23.97
CA ILE A 160 -13.98 -3.12 -24.23
C ILE A 160 -14.65 -2.00 -23.41
N SER A 161 -14.25 -1.82 -22.17
CA SER A 161 -14.89 -0.91 -21.22
C SER A 161 -13.85 -0.03 -20.49
N ALA A 162 -14.24 1.19 -20.12
CA ALA A 162 -13.39 2.06 -19.32
C ALA A 162 -13.12 1.48 -17.91
N GLU A 163 -14.12 0.83 -17.32
CA GLU A 163 -14.00 0.12 -16.06
C GLU A 163 -13.72 -1.36 -16.31
N LEU A 164 -12.64 -1.85 -15.72
CA LEU A 164 -12.18 -3.22 -15.83
C LEU A 164 -12.29 -3.94 -14.50
N ARG A 165 -12.96 -5.09 -14.49
CA ARG A 165 -12.98 -5.99 -13.34
C ARG A 165 -11.91 -7.07 -13.54
N ILE A 166 -10.79 -6.92 -12.82
CA ILE A 166 -9.66 -7.85 -12.82
C ILE A 166 -9.95 -8.96 -11.79
N ASN A 167 -9.89 -10.23 -12.21
CA ASN A 167 -9.87 -11.34 -11.26
C ASN A 167 -8.45 -11.46 -10.71
N HIS A 168 -8.30 -11.28 -9.40
CA HIS A 168 -7.04 -11.46 -8.68
C HIS A 168 -7.17 -12.61 -7.69
N ARG A 169 -6.19 -13.52 -7.71
CA ARG A 169 -6.08 -14.64 -6.77
C ARG A 169 -4.64 -14.75 -6.28
N ARG A 170 -4.46 -15.02 -4.99
CA ARG A 170 -3.17 -15.28 -4.37
C ARG A 170 -3.11 -16.75 -3.95
N ILE A 171 -2.01 -17.41 -4.26
CA ILE A 171 -1.77 -18.81 -3.90
C ILE A 171 -0.36 -18.99 -3.32
N PRO A 172 -0.18 -19.88 -2.34
CA PRO A 172 1.15 -20.25 -1.87
C PRO A 172 1.88 -21.07 -2.93
N LEU A 173 3.20 -20.89 -3.00
CA LEU A 173 4.12 -21.66 -3.84
C LEU A 173 4.78 -22.79 -3.05
N GLN A 174 5.10 -23.85 -3.76
CA GLN A 174 5.94 -24.96 -3.30
C GLN A 174 7.08 -25.19 -4.27
N ALA A 175 8.24 -25.59 -3.77
CA ALA A 175 9.33 -26.01 -4.64
C ALA A 175 8.90 -27.24 -5.44
N GLY A 176 9.14 -27.22 -6.76
CA GLY A 176 8.67 -28.23 -7.70
C GLY A 176 7.30 -27.93 -8.33
N ASP A 177 6.58 -26.88 -7.91
CA ASP A 177 5.36 -26.46 -8.60
C ASP A 177 5.64 -26.16 -10.06
N VAL A 178 4.74 -26.66 -10.95
CA VAL A 178 4.77 -26.36 -12.38
C VAL A 178 3.45 -25.72 -12.79
N PHE A 179 3.55 -24.57 -13.44
CA PHE A 179 2.43 -23.83 -13.98
C PHE A 179 2.47 -23.84 -15.51
N LEU A 180 1.30 -23.90 -16.10
CA LEU A 180 1.09 -23.81 -17.54
C LEU A 180 0.15 -22.64 -17.83
N LEU A 181 0.66 -21.63 -18.55
CA LEU A 181 -0.14 -20.52 -19.07
C LEU A 181 -0.37 -20.76 -20.57
N THR A 182 -1.60 -20.64 -21.03
CA THR A 182 -1.96 -20.95 -22.44
C THR A 182 -3.10 -20.09 -22.93
N THR A 183 -3.10 -19.82 -24.24
CA THR A 183 -4.29 -19.38 -24.96
C THR A 183 -5.21 -20.58 -25.28
N ASP A 184 -6.44 -20.32 -25.71
CA ASP A 184 -7.46 -21.33 -25.97
C ASP A 184 -7.04 -22.32 -27.07
N GLY A 185 -6.26 -21.88 -28.05
CA GLY A 185 -5.68 -22.74 -29.09
C GLY A 185 -4.82 -23.89 -28.54
N VAL A 186 -4.29 -23.78 -27.32
CA VAL A 186 -3.50 -24.83 -26.67
C VAL A 186 -4.31 -25.58 -25.62
N HIS A 187 -4.92 -24.90 -24.65
CA HIS A 187 -5.53 -25.58 -23.51
C HIS A 187 -6.74 -26.45 -23.84
N ALA A 188 -7.39 -26.24 -24.99
CA ALA A 188 -8.46 -27.09 -25.47
C ALA A 188 -7.96 -28.46 -25.97
N HIS A 189 -6.66 -28.61 -26.24
CA HIS A 189 -6.06 -29.75 -26.90
C HIS A 189 -5.00 -30.48 -26.07
N VAL A 190 -4.55 -29.92 -24.93
CA VAL A 190 -3.46 -30.45 -24.11
C VAL A 190 -3.95 -30.82 -22.72
N THR A 191 -3.45 -31.94 -22.18
CA THR A 191 -3.79 -32.48 -20.86
C THR A 191 -2.60 -32.44 -19.91
N GLY A 192 -2.83 -32.66 -18.60
CA GLY A 192 -1.75 -32.77 -17.62
C GLY A 192 -0.79 -33.94 -17.88
N ARG A 193 -1.29 -35.05 -18.44
CA ARG A 193 -0.42 -36.17 -18.85
C ARG A 193 0.54 -35.79 -19.97
N ASP A 194 0.10 -34.95 -20.91
CA ASP A 194 0.96 -34.47 -22.00
C ASP A 194 2.09 -33.61 -21.46
N LEU A 195 1.77 -32.68 -20.55
CA LEU A 195 2.77 -31.84 -19.89
C LEU A 195 3.75 -32.68 -19.06
N ARG A 196 3.27 -33.62 -18.24
CA ARG A 196 4.12 -34.51 -17.45
C ARG A 196 5.06 -35.32 -18.35
N ALA A 197 4.53 -35.97 -19.38
CA ALA A 197 5.34 -36.75 -20.32
C ALA A 197 6.39 -35.90 -21.06
N ALA A 198 6.08 -34.65 -21.35
CA ALA A 198 7.06 -33.71 -21.92
C ALA A 198 8.18 -33.36 -20.94
N LEU A 199 7.84 -33.08 -19.68
CA LEU A 199 8.79 -32.76 -18.60
C LEU A 199 9.72 -33.95 -18.27
N GLU A 200 9.24 -35.19 -18.41
CA GLU A 200 10.05 -36.39 -18.19
C GLU A 200 11.05 -36.64 -19.33
N ARG A 201 10.81 -36.09 -20.52
CA ARG A 201 11.69 -36.24 -21.68
C ARG A 201 12.87 -35.26 -21.69
N THR A 202 12.66 -34.06 -21.22
CA THR A 202 13.67 -33.01 -21.25
C THR A 202 13.53 -32.04 -20.05
N ALA A 203 14.68 -31.54 -19.59
CA ALA A 203 14.73 -30.47 -18.60
C ALA A 203 14.56 -29.07 -19.23
N ASP A 204 14.69 -28.96 -20.54
CA ASP A 204 14.51 -27.72 -21.30
C ASP A 204 13.03 -27.39 -21.45
N LEU A 205 12.59 -26.34 -20.74
CA LEU A 205 11.18 -25.93 -20.71
C LEU A 205 10.74 -25.27 -22.02
N ASP A 206 11.63 -24.66 -22.80
CA ASP A 206 11.30 -24.16 -24.14
C ASP A 206 10.93 -25.33 -25.06
N ALA A 207 11.71 -26.41 -25.04
CA ALA A 207 11.39 -27.63 -25.77
C ALA A 207 10.08 -28.30 -25.30
N VAL A 208 9.77 -28.21 -24.00
CA VAL A 208 8.47 -28.64 -23.45
C VAL A 208 7.32 -27.79 -24.02
N ALA A 209 7.45 -26.46 -23.99
CA ALA A 209 6.42 -25.55 -24.52
C ALA A 209 6.22 -25.75 -26.03
N GLU A 210 7.30 -25.90 -26.80
CA GLU A 210 7.27 -26.20 -28.23
C GLU A 210 6.55 -27.52 -28.51
N HIS A 211 6.87 -28.58 -27.76
CA HIS A 211 6.20 -29.87 -27.87
C HIS A 211 4.68 -29.78 -27.65
N LEU A 212 4.24 -29.06 -26.60
CA LEU A 212 2.82 -28.88 -26.28
C LEU A 212 2.08 -28.11 -27.38
N VAL A 213 2.67 -27.04 -27.91
CA VAL A 213 2.12 -26.26 -29.04
C VAL A 213 2.03 -27.15 -30.29
N GLY A 214 3.08 -27.94 -30.59
CA GLY A 214 3.09 -28.89 -31.68
C GLY A 214 2.00 -29.98 -31.55
N LEU A 215 1.80 -30.49 -30.34
CA LEU A 215 0.77 -31.48 -30.04
C LEU A 215 -0.64 -30.91 -30.22
N ALA A 216 -0.89 -29.68 -29.76
CA ALA A 216 -2.18 -29.00 -29.94
C ALA A 216 -2.51 -28.84 -31.44
N LEU A 217 -1.52 -28.45 -32.26
CA LEU A 217 -1.69 -28.35 -33.71
C LEU A 217 -1.98 -29.71 -34.36
N GLN A 218 -1.26 -30.76 -33.97
CA GLN A 218 -1.49 -32.13 -34.45
C GLN A 218 -2.89 -32.65 -34.08
N ARG A 219 -3.44 -32.22 -32.94
CA ARG A 219 -4.79 -32.57 -32.49
C ARG A 219 -5.89 -31.71 -33.13
N GLY A 220 -5.53 -30.86 -34.09
CA GLY A 220 -6.47 -30.12 -34.93
C GLY A 220 -6.83 -28.73 -34.45
N SER A 221 -6.02 -28.11 -33.57
CA SER A 221 -6.17 -26.70 -33.26
C SER A 221 -6.04 -25.83 -34.52
N ARG A 222 -6.97 -24.88 -34.68
CA ARG A 222 -7.01 -23.94 -35.82
C ARG A 222 -6.67 -22.50 -35.43
N ASP A 223 -6.39 -22.27 -34.16
CA ASP A 223 -6.14 -20.95 -33.63
C ASP A 223 -4.65 -20.61 -33.54
N ASN A 224 -4.34 -19.39 -33.07
CA ASN A 224 -3.03 -19.07 -32.56
C ASN A 224 -2.73 -19.95 -31.33
N LEU A 225 -1.49 -20.31 -31.13
CA LEU A 225 -1.09 -21.26 -30.10
C LEU A 225 0.05 -20.64 -29.28
N THR A 226 -0.20 -20.39 -28.03
CA THR A 226 0.81 -19.86 -27.11
C THR A 226 0.83 -20.65 -25.82
N ALA A 227 2.02 -21.08 -25.39
CA ALA A 227 2.24 -21.78 -24.13
C ALA A 227 3.47 -21.24 -23.41
N GLN A 228 3.36 -21.01 -22.11
CA GLN A 228 4.45 -20.73 -21.19
C GLN A 228 4.43 -21.78 -20.07
N VAL A 229 5.55 -22.44 -19.84
CA VAL A 229 5.75 -23.44 -18.78
C VAL A 229 6.68 -22.84 -17.74
N LEU A 230 6.20 -22.66 -16.53
CA LEU A 230 6.95 -22.05 -15.42
C LEU A 230 7.12 -23.09 -14.32
N ARG A 231 8.36 -23.30 -13.86
CA ARG A 231 8.68 -24.18 -12.74
C ARG A 231 9.31 -23.40 -11.59
N VAL A 232 8.88 -23.69 -10.37
CA VAL A 232 9.48 -23.18 -9.15
C VAL A 232 10.59 -24.15 -8.72
N ASP A 233 11.84 -23.78 -8.94
CA ASP A 233 12.98 -24.63 -8.63
C ASP A 233 13.38 -24.56 -7.15
N ALA A 234 13.31 -23.36 -6.54
CA ALA A 234 13.55 -23.16 -5.12
C ALA A 234 12.76 -21.94 -4.60
N LEU A 235 12.44 -21.97 -3.31
CA LEU A 235 11.82 -20.86 -2.61
C LEU A 235 12.80 -20.21 -1.63
N PRO A 236 12.66 -18.92 -1.33
CA PRO A 236 13.46 -18.26 -0.31
C PRO A 236 13.15 -18.85 1.07
N ASP A 237 14.17 -18.89 1.93
CA ASP A 237 13.98 -19.26 3.33
C ASP A 237 13.01 -18.28 4.01
N PRO A 238 12.06 -18.75 4.84
CA PRO A 238 11.19 -17.88 5.60
C PRO A 238 12.00 -16.87 6.43
N GLY A 239 11.80 -15.59 6.21
CA GLY A 239 12.50 -14.51 6.92
C GLY A 239 13.76 -13.96 6.26
N THR A 240 14.20 -14.46 5.10
CA THR A 240 15.31 -13.90 4.30
C THR A 240 14.79 -13.03 3.17
N ALA A 241 14.31 -11.83 3.50
CA ALA A 241 13.82 -10.91 2.49
C ALA A 241 14.91 -9.96 1.97
N ALA A 242 14.55 -9.23 0.94
CA ALA A 242 15.31 -8.30 0.13
C ALA A 242 16.28 -7.33 0.84
N LEU A 243 16.06 -7.05 2.12
CA LEU A 243 16.94 -6.25 2.97
C LEU A 243 17.89 -7.12 3.82
N GLY A 244 17.77 -8.46 3.75
CA GLY A 244 18.48 -9.39 4.61
C GLY A 244 19.96 -9.53 4.28
N ASP A 245 20.32 -9.52 3.01
CA ASP A 245 21.71 -9.74 2.58
C ASP A 245 22.62 -8.58 3.01
N GLU A 246 22.19 -7.33 2.81
CA GLU A 246 22.94 -6.15 3.27
C GLU A 246 23.00 -6.09 4.80
N ALA A 247 21.90 -6.41 5.48
CA ALA A 247 21.84 -6.45 6.94
C ALA A 247 22.75 -7.52 7.55
N ALA A 248 22.91 -8.66 6.89
CA ALA A 248 23.73 -9.77 7.37
C ALA A 248 25.23 -9.49 7.21
N VAL A 249 25.62 -8.74 6.18
CA VAL A 249 27.03 -8.55 5.78
C VAL A 249 27.67 -7.35 6.47
N LEU A 250 26.96 -6.24 6.67
CA LEU A 250 27.54 -5.02 7.24
C LEU A 250 27.88 -5.17 8.73
N PRO A 251 29.12 -4.93 9.16
CA PRO A 251 29.47 -4.94 10.59
C PRO A 251 28.84 -3.74 11.31
N VAL A 252 28.44 -3.92 12.57
CA VAL A 252 28.05 -2.77 13.41
C VAL A 252 29.32 -2.05 13.84
N PRO A 253 29.44 -0.73 13.56
CA PRO A 253 30.64 0.01 13.93
C PRO A 253 30.72 0.21 15.45
N PRO A 254 31.92 0.30 16.02
CA PRO A 254 32.07 0.74 17.41
C PRO A 254 31.55 2.17 17.55
N LEU A 255 31.07 2.53 18.75
CA LEU A 255 30.59 3.89 19.02
C LEU A 255 31.69 4.92 18.80
N PRO A 256 31.54 5.85 17.86
CA PRO A 256 32.56 6.81 17.52
C PRO A 256 32.67 7.89 18.58
N LYS A 257 33.88 8.37 18.77
CA LYS A 257 34.16 9.58 19.59
C LYS A 257 34.14 10.84 18.72
N PRO A 258 33.89 12.01 19.29
CA PRO A 258 34.05 13.28 18.58
C PRO A 258 35.39 13.37 17.86
N GLY A 259 35.36 13.79 16.60
CA GLY A 259 36.53 13.88 15.71
C GLY A 259 36.85 12.61 14.92
N GLN A 260 36.25 11.46 15.22
CA GLN A 260 36.39 10.25 14.40
C GLN A 260 35.49 10.33 13.16
N GLU A 261 35.86 9.55 12.14
CA GLU A 261 35.21 9.52 10.84
C GLU A 261 34.72 8.10 10.50
N ILE A 262 33.53 8.00 9.91
CA ILE A 262 32.95 6.77 9.36
C ILE A 262 32.51 7.10 7.94
N ASP A 263 33.10 6.45 6.93
CA ASP A 263 32.78 6.61 5.50
C ASP A 263 32.67 8.08 5.05
N GLY A 264 33.56 8.96 5.54
CA GLY A 264 33.60 10.38 5.23
C GLY A 264 32.75 11.28 6.13
N PHE A 265 31.97 10.71 7.05
CA PHE A 265 31.18 11.47 8.04
C PHE A 265 31.99 11.71 9.29
N ARG A 266 32.35 12.96 9.56
CA ARG A 266 33.11 13.36 10.75
C ARG A 266 32.19 13.63 11.95
N VAL A 267 32.26 12.82 12.98
CA VAL A 267 31.44 12.94 14.19
C VAL A 267 31.81 14.19 14.99
N LEU A 268 30.83 15.04 15.29
CA LEU A 268 31.03 16.27 16.03
C LEU A 268 30.67 16.10 17.52
N ARG A 269 29.47 15.59 17.81
CA ARG A 269 29.00 15.35 19.18
C ARG A 269 27.81 14.39 19.21
N PRO A 270 27.53 13.72 20.34
CA PRO A 270 26.29 12.97 20.50
C PRO A 270 25.06 13.92 20.53
N LEU A 271 23.92 13.45 19.97
CA LEU A 271 22.64 14.12 19.99
C LEU A 271 21.65 13.39 20.90
N HIS A 272 21.55 12.07 20.73
CA HIS A 272 20.57 11.24 21.45
C HIS A 272 21.13 9.83 21.66
N HIS A 273 20.69 9.21 22.77
CA HIS A 273 21.05 7.85 23.15
C HIS A 273 19.79 7.11 23.59
N SER A 274 19.57 5.91 23.06
CA SER A 274 18.49 5.01 23.44
C SER A 274 19.00 3.58 23.52
N ALA A 275 18.19 2.67 24.05
CA ALA A 275 18.50 1.23 24.06
C ALA A 275 18.58 0.60 22.66
N ARG A 276 18.12 1.28 21.62
CA ARG A 276 18.10 0.76 20.24
C ARG A 276 19.18 1.40 19.36
N SER A 277 19.52 2.67 19.59
CA SER A 277 20.45 3.40 18.72
C SER A 277 21.07 4.60 19.39
N HIS A 278 22.21 5.02 18.87
CA HIS A 278 22.92 6.24 19.22
C HIS A 278 22.88 7.19 18.02
N VAL A 279 22.52 8.44 18.24
CA VAL A 279 22.48 9.47 17.18
C VAL A 279 23.53 10.52 17.48
N PHE A 280 24.34 10.82 16.47
CA PHE A 280 25.42 11.81 16.54
C PHE A 280 25.17 12.93 15.52
N LEU A 281 25.52 14.15 15.89
CA LEU A 281 25.74 15.21 14.91
C LEU A 281 27.07 14.92 14.21
N ALA A 282 27.05 14.85 12.88
CA ALA A 282 28.23 14.69 12.07
C ALA A 282 28.28 15.73 10.94
N GLU A 283 29.45 15.89 10.35
CA GLU A 283 29.70 16.71 9.17
C GLU A 283 29.97 15.78 8.00
N ALA A 284 29.22 15.96 6.92
CA ALA A 284 29.43 15.22 5.68
C ALA A 284 30.62 15.76 4.87
N PRO A 285 31.13 15.05 3.86
CA PRO A 285 32.26 15.50 3.03
C PRO A 285 32.05 16.85 2.33
N ASP A 286 30.80 17.22 2.07
CA ASP A 286 30.43 18.52 1.48
C ASP A 286 30.29 19.67 2.51
N GLY A 287 30.57 19.39 3.80
CA GLY A 287 30.47 20.33 4.90
C GLY A 287 29.04 20.48 5.47
N SER A 288 28.05 19.77 4.94
CA SER A 288 26.69 19.79 5.48
C SER A 288 26.59 19.05 6.82
N LYS A 289 25.71 19.53 7.72
CA LYS A 289 25.42 18.84 8.97
C LYS A 289 24.42 17.71 8.75
N VAL A 290 24.72 16.55 9.30
CA VAL A 290 23.87 15.35 9.22
C VAL A 290 23.69 14.72 10.59
N ALA A 291 22.63 13.94 10.75
CA ALA A 291 22.41 13.07 11.90
C ALA A 291 22.85 11.64 11.52
N LEU A 292 23.92 11.17 12.16
CA LEU A 292 24.44 9.82 11.99
C LEU A 292 23.86 8.93 13.08
N LYS A 293 23.05 7.93 12.69
CA LYS A 293 22.43 6.95 13.59
C LYS A 293 23.18 5.63 13.52
N ILE A 294 23.58 5.11 14.66
CA ILE A 294 24.33 3.86 14.82
C ILE A 294 23.50 2.92 15.70
N PRO A 295 23.36 1.62 15.34
CA PRO A 295 22.67 0.65 16.18
C PRO A 295 23.33 0.52 17.55
N ALA A 296 22.55 0.30 18.61
CA ALA A 296 23.10 -0.06 19.92
C ALA A 296 23.70 -1.47 19.89
N SER A 297 24.67 -1.74 20.78
CA SER A 297 25.40 -3.02 20.85
C SER A 297 24.46 -4.23 21.07
N GLU A 298 23.36 -4.03 21.74
CA GLU A 298 22.35 -5.06 22.02
C GLU A 298 21.64 -5.58 20.76
N ILE A 299 21.66 -4.79 19.67
CA ILE A 299 21.03 -5.14 18.39
C ILE A 299 21.97 -5.97 17.50
N VAL A 300 23.27 -6.02 17.81
CA VAL A 300 24.30 -6.64 16.94
C VAL A 300 23.97 -8.09 16.59
N GLU A 301 23.48 -8.86 17.55
CA GLU A 301 23.18 -10.29 17.41
C GLU A 301 21.72 -10.57 16.98
N ASP A 302 20.85 -9.56 16.92
CA ASP A 302 19.45 -9.71 16.53
C ASP A 302 19.26 -9.40 15.03
N PRO A 303 19.09 -10.43 14.17
CA PRO A 303 18.92 -10.22 12.72
C PRO A 303 17.67 -9.41 12.38
N GLU A 304 16.62 -9.50 13.18
CA GLU A 304 15.37 -8.78 12.95
C GLU A 304 15.53 -7.29 13.28
N ALA A 305 16.18 -6.97 14.38
CA ALA A 305 16.47 -5.60 14.75
C ALA A 305 17.41 -4.92 13.73
N ARG A 306 18.39 -5.65 13.19
CA ARG A 306 19.28 -5.18 12.11
C ARG A 306 18.49 -4.87 10.83
N ARG A 307 17.55 -5.74 10.43
CA ARG A 307 16.69 -5.51 9.26
C ARG A 307 15.81 -4.28 9.45
N ARG A 308 15.22 -4.10 10.64
CA ARG A 308 14.41 -2.91 10.96
C ARG A 308 15.24 -1.64 10.88
N PHE A 309 16.49 -1.69 11.34
CA PHE A 309 17.40 -0.56 11.23
C PHE A 309 17.68 -0.17 9.77
N LEU A 310 17.91 -1.14 8.89
CA LEU A 310 18.05 -0.89 7.46
C LEU A 310 16.74 -0.43 6.81
N LEU A 311 15.60 -0.99 7.23
CA LEU A 311 14.30 -0.57 6.72
C LEU A 311 14.02 0.90 7.02
N GLU A 312 14.47 1.42 8.16
CA GLU A 312 14.35 2.84 8.51
C GLU A 312 15.07 3.74 7.49
N ASP A 313 16.32 3.43 7.16
CA ASP A 313 17.08 4.17 6.14
C ASP A 313 16.47 3.98 4.75
N TRP A 314 16.00 2.77 4.43
CA TRP A 314 15.33 2.46 3.17
C TRP A 314 14.05 3.29 2.99
N VAL A 315 13.23 3.45 4.03
CA VAL A 315 12.02 4.28 4.03
C VAL A 315 12.38 5.76 3.86
N ALA A 316 13.34 6.27 4.64
CA ALA A 316 13.76 7.67 4.59
C ALA A 316 14.26 8.10 3.19
N ARG A 317 14.91 7.18 2.44
CA ARG A 317 15.39 7.43 1.06
C ARG A 317 14.29 7.48 0.02
N ARG A 318 13.11 6.92 0.30
CA ARG A 318 12.02 6.76 -0.68
C ARG A 318 10.87 7.74 -0.48
N ILE A 319 10.89 8.53 0.60
CA ILE A 319 9.86 9.53 0.88
C ILE A 319 10.40 10.92 0.55
N ASP A 320 9.73 11.59 -0.36
CA ASP A 320 9.96 13.00 -0.66
C ASP A 320 8.78 13.83 -0.14
N SER A 321 8.97 14.44 1.01
CA SER A 321 7.98 15.30 1.66
C SER A 321 8.68 16.29 2.59
N PRO A 322 8.28 17.57 2.64
CA PRO A 322 8.83 18.53 3.58
C PRO A 322 8.51 18.20 5.05
N HIS A 323 7.53 17.32 5.28
CA HIS A 323 7.07 16.90 6.61
C HIS A 323 7.56 15.51 7.02
N VAL A 324 8.57 14.97 6.31
CA VAL A 324 9.22 13.70 6.62
C VAL A 324 10.72 13.92 6.57
N LEU A 325 11.44 13.41 7.58
CA LEU A 325 12.90 13.53 7.64
C LEU A 325 13.54 12.80 6.45
N ARG A 326 14.42 13.47 5.74
CA ARG A 326 15.08 12.93 4.54
C ARG A 326 16.36 12.19 4.90
N ALA A 327 16.65 11.11 4.19
CA ALA A 327 17.97 10.51 4.20
C ALA A 327 18.98 11.44 3.52
N ALA A 328 20.17 11.54 4.10
CA ALA A 328 21.28 12.25 3.47
C ALA A 328 21.96 11.37 2.40
N PRO A 329 22.58 11.99 1.36
CA PRO A 329 23.37 11.25 0.39
C PRO A 329 24.52 10.50 1.05
N LEU A 330 24.84 9.31 0.54
CA LEU A 330 26.02 8.56 0.94
C LEU A 330 27.16 8.86 -0.04
N PRO A 331 28.39 9.08 0.46
CA PRO A 331 29.55 9.34 -0.41
C PRO A 331 29.98 8.12 -1.24
N GLY A 332 29.58 6.92 -0.83
CA GLY A 332 29.94 5.64 -1.46
C GLY A 332 29.23 4.47 -0.80
N PRO A 333 29.64 3.22 -1.11
CA PRO A 333 29.16 2.03 -0.42
C PRO A 333 29.47 2.11 1.07
N ARG A 334 28.55 1.61 1.91
CA ARG A 334 28.75 1.56 3.36
C ARG A 334 29.77 0.50 3.73
N SER A 335 30.71 0.85 4.63
CA SER A 335 31.62 -0.10 5.26
C SER A 335 31.05 -0.73 6.53
N ALA A 336 29.98 -0.14 7.08
CA ALA A 336 29.37 -0.55 8.34
C ALA A 336 27.86 -0.24 8.38
N LEU A 337 27.16 -0.79 9.36
CA LEU A 337 25.73 -0.59 9.56
C LEU A 337 25.47 0.74 10.28
N TYR A 338 25.04 1.76 9.55
CA TYR A 338 24.61 3.06 10.06
C TYR A 338 23.55 3.68 9.14
N GLY A 339 22.76 4.61 9.67
CA GLY A 339 21.83 5.44 8.90
C GLY A 339 22.27 6.91 8.94
N VAL A 340 22.03 7.65 7.86
CA VAL A 340 22.33 9.09 7.79
C VAL A 340 21.12 9.85 7.28
N THR A 341 20.71 10.87 8.06
CA THR A 341 19.62 11.77 7.69
C THR A 341 20.10 13.23 7.73
N GLU A 342 19.34 14.12 7.12
CA GLU A 342 19.55 15.55 7.31
C GLU A 342 19.50 15.89 8.81
N PHE A 343 20.33 16.84 9.23
CA PHE A 343 20.22 17.38 10.59
C PHE A 343 19.22 18.53 10.60
N VAL A 344 18.16 18.38 11.37
CA VAL A 344 17.14 19.42 11.58
C VAL A 344 17.37 20.04 12.95
N GLU A 345 17.67 21.34 12.97
CA GLU A 345 17.76 22.10 14.21
C GLU A 345 16.36 22.46 14.70
N GLY A 346 15.94 21.87 15.80
CA GLY A 346 14.60 22.02 16.32
C GLY A 346 14.39 21.29 17.64
N VAL A 347 13.16 21.30 18.11
CA VAL A 347 12.73 20.60 19.33
C VAL A 347 11.71 19.52 18.97
N THR A 348 11.62 18.46 19.80
CA THR A 348 10.55 17.49 19.65
C THR A 348 9.20 18.12 19.97
N LEU A 349 8.12 17.60 19.37
CA LEU A 349 6.77 18.05 19.72
C LEU A 349 6.49 17.83 21.22
N ARG A 350 7.09 16.83 21.86
CA ARG A 350 7.01 16.62 23.31
C ARG A 350 7.56 17.82 24.08
N GLN A 351 8.75 18.30 23.72
CA GLN A 351 9.34 19.49 24.33
C GLN A 351 8.49 20.73 24.03
N TRP A 352 8.06 20.90 22.78
CA TRP A 352 7.20 22.00 22.37
C TRP A 352 5.90 22.06 23.21
N MET A 353 5.22 20.90 23.41
CA MET A 353 4.02 20.82 24.27
C MET A 353 4.29 21.17 25.72
N THR A 354 5.49 20.84 26.21
CA THR A 354 5.91 21.22 27.57
C THR A 354 6.09 22.75 27.70
N ASP A 355 6.69 23.36 26.67
CA ASP A 355 6.93 24.80 26.61
C ASP A 355 5.65 25.60 26.30
N HIS A 356 4.66 24.95 25.65
CA HIS A 356 3.37 25.52 25.25
C HIS A 356 2.20 24.70 25.82
N PRO A 357 1.97 24.73 27.15
CA PRO A 357 0.98 23.83 27.79
C PRO A 357 -0.48 24.14 27.43
N LYS A 358 -0.75 25.28 26.79
CA LYS A 358 -2.08 25.70 26.33
C LYS A 358 -1.98 26.37 24.97
N PRO A 359 -1.68 25.61 23.91
CA PRO A 359 -1.61 26.17 22.57
C PRO A 359 -2.99 26.65 22.11
N SER A 360 -3.01 27.61 21.21
CA SER A 360 -4.23 28.01 20.52
C SER A 360 -4.76 26.89 19.62
N LEU A 361 -6.04 26.95 19.30
CA LEU A 361 -6.65 25.99 18.36
C LEU A 361 -5.97 26.02 16.98
N ASP A 362 -5.47 27.18 16.55
CA ASP A 362 -4.84 27.34 15.25
C ASP A 362 -3.41 26.77 15.23
N GLU A 363 -2.65 26.93 16.31
CA GLU A 363 -1.32 26.30 16.46
C GLU A 363 -1.46 24.78 16.46
N ALA A 364 -2.37 24.23 17.27
CA ALA A 364 -2.62 22.79 17.31
C ALA A 364 -3.05 22.25 15.92
N ARG A 365 -3.97 22.95 15.23
CA ARG A 365 -4.40 22.60 13.86
C ARG A 365 -3.26 22.67 12.85
N GLY A 366 -2.40 23.69 12.98
CA GLY A 366 -1.23 23.87 12.12
C GLY A 366 -0.28 22.68 12.21
N ILE A 367 0.06 22.26 13.43
CA ILE A 367 0.93 21.10 13.69
C ILE A 367 0.27 19.81 13.17
N VAL A 368 -0.99 19.54 13.55
CA VAL A 368 -1.73 18.34 13.12
C VAL A 368 -1.83 18.26 11.61
N THR A 369 -2.02 19.39 10.92
CA THR A 369 -2.08 19.43 9.45
C THR A 369 -0.76 18.99 8.83
N GLN A 370 0.36 19.52 9.32
CA GLN A 370 1.68 19.19 8.79
C GLN A 370 2.05 17.71 9.05
N VAL A 371 1.76 17.18 10.24
CA VAL A 371 1.94 15.74 10.52
C VAL A 371 1.08 14.88 9.59
N ALA A 372 -0.18 15.25 9.39
CA ALA A 372 -1.07 14.53 8.46
C ALA A 372 -0.56 14.56 7.01
N ASP A 373 0.06 15.65 6.56
CA ASP A 373 0.65 15.74 5.23
C ASP A 373 1.88 14.83 5.09
N GLY A 374 2.69 14.71 6.15
CA GLY A 374 3.77 13.71 6.25
C GLY A 374 3.24 12.27 6.18
N LEU A 375 2.22 11.95 6.98
CA LEU A 375 1.56 10.64 6.96
C LEU A 375 0.95 10.30 5.59
N ARG A 376 0.33 11.26 4.91
CA ARG A 376 -0.19 11.06 3.57
C ARG A 376 0.89 10.71 2.54
N ALA A 377 2.12 11.23 2.73
CA ALA A 377 3.25 10.85 1.86
C ALA A 377 3.64 9.38 2.07
N LEU A 378 3.62 8.88 3.30
CA LEU A 378 3.81 7.47 3.64
C LEU A 378 2.67 6.59 3.10
N HIS A 379 1.41 6.94 3.43
CA HIS A 379 0.23 6.14 3.06
C HIS A 379 0.07 5.98 1.54
N ARG A 380 0.40 6.99 0.73
CA ARG A 380 0.39 6.88 -0.74
C ARG A 380 1.37 5.84 -1.27
N ARG A 381 2.37 5.48 -0.47
CA ARG A 381 3.36 4.43 -0.77
C ARG A 381 3.08 3.12 -0.06
N GLU A 382 1.86 2.94 0.47
CA GLU A 382 1.45 1.75 1.25
C GLU A 382 2.38 1.49 2.45
N MET A 383 2.80 2.57 3.11
CA MET A 383 3.56 2.53 4.35
C MET A 383 2.71 3.04 5.50
N ILE A 384 2.75 2.37 6.65
CA ILE A 384 2.07 2.76 7.89
C ILE A 384 3.14 3.01 8.93
N HIS A 385 3.11 4.18 9.60
CA HIS A 385 4.18 4.58 10.51
C HIS A 385 4.22 3.74 11.80
N GLN A 386 3.06 3.42 12.36
CA GLN A 386 2.82 2.58 13.53
C GLN A 386 3.30 3.16 14.89
N ASP A 387 4.20 4.13 14.91
CA ASP A 387 4.73 4.76 16.15
C ASP A 387 4.68 6.30 16.08
N ILE A 388 3.54 6.86 15.70
CA ILE A 388 3.30 8.30 15.73
C ILE A 388 3.08 8.75 17.17
N ARG A 389 4.03 9.57 17.67
CA ARG A 389 4.06 10.09 19.04
C ARG A 389 4.84 11.42 19.07
N PRO A 390 4.62 12.28 20.10
CA PRO A 390 5.27 13.59 20.15
C PRO A 390 6.79 13.55 20.12
N GLU A 391 7.41 12.49 20.62
CA GLU A 391 8.86 12.30 20.60
C GLU A 391 9.42 12.04 19.19
N ASN A 392 8.59 11.50 18.27
CA ASN A 392 8.95 11.16 16.89
C ASN A 392 8.57 12.27 15.90
N ILE A 393 8.28 13.48 16.39
CA ILE A 393 7.93 14.65 15.59
C ILE A 393 8.85 15.80 16.01
N LEU A 394 9.55 16.42 15.05
CA LEU A 394 10.38 17.60 15.23
C LEU A 394 9.67 18.84 14.71
N ILE A 395 9.89 19.97 15.39
CA ILE A 395 9.48 21.31 14.96
C ILE A 395 10.74 22.15 14.88
N ASP A 396 11.07 22.66 13.70
CA ASP A 396 12.20 23.54 13.50
C ASP A 396 11.87 25.01 13.85
N ALA A 397 12.89 25.88 13.84
CA ALA A 397 12.75 27.29 14.16
C ALA A 397 11.79 28.06 13.23
N SER A 398 11.50 27.53 12.03
CA SER A 398 10.53 28.11 11.09
C SER A 398 9.09 27.68 11.37
N GLY A 399 8.89 26.74 12.31
CA GLY A 399 7.60 26.10 12.58
C GLY A 399 7.27 24.95 11.61
N THR A 400 8.24 24.49 10.81
CA THR A 400 8.06 23.32 9.96
C THR A 400 8.13 22.05 10.78
N VAL A 401 7.12 21.22 10.66
CA VAL A 401 7.00 19.94 11.37
C VAL A 401 7.51 18.80 10.49
N ARG A 402 8.33 17.91 11.07
CA ARG A 402 8.84 16.71 10.39
C ARG A 402 8.67 15.47 11.26
N ILE A 403 8.18 14.41 10.63
CA ILE A 403 8.14 13.07 11.22
C ILE A 403 9.56 12.50 11.15
N ILE A 404 10.02 11.96 12.26
CA ILE A 404 11.32 11.31 12.42
C ILE A 404 11.12 9.90 12.95
N ASP A 405 12.11 9.04 12.81
CA ASP A 405 12.11 7.64 13.29
C ASP A 405 11.12 6.72 12.56
N PHE A 406 11.64 5.96 11.61
CA PHE A 406 10.87 5.00 10.79
C PHE A 406 11.12 3.55 11.19
N GLY A 407 11.71 3.31 12.37
CA GLY A 407 12.07 1.97 12.85
C GLY A 407 10.88 1.03 13.11
N SER A 408 9.66 1.58 13.15
CA SER A 408 8.43 0.81 13.31
C SER A 408 7.54 0.80 12.05
N VAL A 409 8.00 1.40 10.93
CA VAL A 409 7.18 1.52 9.73
C VAL A 409 6.90 0.15 9.12
N ALA A 410 5.63 -0.14 8.91
CA ALA A 410 5.18 -1.26 8.11
C ALA A 410 5.18 -0.87 6.62
N VAL A 411 5.78 -1.67 5.78
CA VAL A 411 5.84 -1.48 4.33
C VAL A 411 5.18 -2.66 3.64
N ALA A 412 3.99 -2.47 3.09
CA ALA A 412 3.16 -3.56 2.60
C ALA A 412 3.86 -4.44 1.56
N GLY A 413 4.61 -3.84 0.62
CA GLY A 413 5.37 -4.59 -0.38
C GLY A 413 6.55 -5.38 0.19
N VAL A 414 7.14 -4.95 1.30
CA VAL A 414 8.23 -5.68 1.98
C VAL A 414 7.65 -6.82 2.83
N GLU A 415 6.54 -6.57 3.53
CA GLU A 415 5.84 -7.59 4.33
C GLU A 415 5.30 -8.74 3.47
N GLU A 416 4.83 -8.43 2.26
CA GLU A 416 4.38 -9.43 1.28
C GLU A 416 5.54 -10.37 0.87
N ALA A 417 6.76 -9.84 0.77
CA ALA A 417 7.96 -10.64 0.49
C ALA A 417 8.44 -11.43 1.73
N THR A 418 8.11 -10.95 2.94
CA THR A 418 8.59 -11.54 4.21
C THR A 418 7.49 -11.50 5.25
N PRO A 419 6.51 -12.43 5.21
CA PRO A 419 5.48 -12.54 6.22
C PRO A 419 6.08 -12.72 7.61
N GLY A 420 5.63 -11.94 8.59
CA GLY A 420 6.07 -12.03 9.99
C GLY A 420 7.12 -11.00 10.42
N LEU A 421 7.48 -10.05 9.57
CA LEU A 421 8.34 -8.90 9.92
C LEU A 421 7.65 -7.89 10.85
N MET A 422 6.37 -8.05 11.11
CA MET A 422 5.64 -7.26 12.11
C MET A 422 6.21 -7.54 13.50
N GLY A 423 7.10 -6.64 13.91
CA GLY A 423 7.76 -6.72 15.18
C GLY A 423 6.85 -6.52 16.38
N ALA A 424 7.42 -6.83 17.56
CA ALA A 424 6.79 -6.56 18.84
C ALA A 424 6.24 -5.12 18.88
N LEU A 425 5.04 -4.99 19.41
CA LEU A 425 4.33 -3.73 19.62
C LEU A 425 5.25 -2.65 20.21
N PRO A 426 5.21 -1.42 19.72
CA PRO A 426 5.95 -0.32 20.31
C PRO A 426 5.65 -0.24 21.81
N GLY A 427 6.67 -0.08 22.66
CA GLY A 427 6.54 -0.11 24.11
C GLY A 427 5.76 1.06 24.74
N THR A 428 5.15 1.94 23.95
CA THR A 428 4.40 3.11 24.43
C THR A 428 2.94 3.02 24.00
N TYR A 429 2.13 2.40 24.84
CA TYR A 429 0.70 2.13 24.57
C TYR A 429 -0.19 3.38 24.51
N GLN A 430 0.30 4.55 24.93
CA GLN A 430 -0.51 5.76 25.09
C GLN A 430 -1.05 6.33 23.77
N TYR A 431 -0.27 6.21 22.68
CA TYR A 431 -0.63 6.67 21.33
C TYR A 431 -0.99 5.53 20.40
N THR A 432 -0.76 4.28 20.84
CA THR A 432 -1.00 3.08 20.05
C THR A 432 -2.50 2.89 19.83
N ALA A 433 -2.90 2.68 18.60
CA ALA A 433 -4.28 2.37 18.29
C ALA A 433 -4.68 1.00 18.86
N PRO A 434 -5.89 0.86 19.42
CA PRO A 434 -6.27 -0.34 20.19
C PRO A 434 -6.31 -1.62 19.34
N GLU A 435 -6.46 -1.54 18.01
CA GLU A 435 -6.41 -2.67 17.10
C GLU A 435 -5.07 -3.42 17.11
N TYR A 436 -3.96 -2.75 17.43
CA TYR A 436 -2.67 -3.42 17.61
C TYR A 436 -2.66 -4.43 18.76
N LEU A 437 -3.43 -4.14 19.82
CA LEU A 437 -3.48 -4.97 21.04
C LEU A 437 -4.55 -6.04 20.96
N SER A 438 -5.61 -5.81 20.21
CA SER A 438 -6.73 -6.75 20.06
C SER A 438 -6.51 -7.79 18.95
N GLY A 439 -5.47 -7.63 18.10
CA GLY A 439 -5.23 -8.46 16.93
C GLY A 439 -6.18 -8.16 15.76
N ASP A 440 -6.83 -6.99 15.74
CA ASP A 440 -7.65 -6.55 14.63
C ASP A 440 -6.76 -5.98 13.49
N VAL A 441 -7.36 -5.73 12.32
CA VAL A 441 -6.61 -5.29 11.12
C VAL A 441 -6.04 -3.89 11.31
N VAL A 442 -4.70 -3.80 11.25
CA VAL A 442 -3.96 -2.54 11.25
C VAL A 442 -4.00 -1.90 9.87
N SER A 443 -4.17 -0.59 9.81
CA SER A 443 -4.23 0.17 8.57
C SER A 443 -3.76 1.61 8.78
N TRP A 444 -3.73 2.42 7.73
CA TRP A 444 -3.47 3.85 7.82
C TRP A 444 -4.40 4.60 8.83
N ARG A 445 -5.56 4.00 9.17
CA ARG A 445 -6.46 4.52 10.22
C ARG A 445 -5.86 4.41 11.62
N SER A 446 -4.87 3.55 11.81
CA SER A 446 -4.13 3.43 13.07
C SER A 446 -3.20 4.64 13.30
N ASP A 447 -2.54 5.14 12.24
CA ASP A 447 -1.78 6.39 12.30
C ASP A 447 -2.69 7.61 12.51
N MET A 448 -3.89 7.61 11.92
CA MET A 448 -4.91 8.65 12.18
C MET A 448 -5.31 8.68 13.65
N PHE A 449 -5.51 7.52 14.28
CA PHE A 449 -5.82 7.43 15.71
C PHE A 449 -4.70 8.06 16.54
N ALA A 450 -3.44 7.68 16.29
CA ALA A 450 -2.29 8.23 16.99
C ALA A 450 -2.19 9.76 16.84
N LEU A 451 -2.40 10.28 15.62
CA LEU A 451 -2.46 11.72 15.35
C LEU A 451 -3.60 12.41 16.09
N ALA A 452 -4.76 11.77 16.19
CA ALA A 452 -5.90 12.30 16.93
C ALA A 452 -5.65 12.30 18.46
N VAL A 453 -4.90 11.31 19.00
CA VAL A 453 -4.44 11.33 20.40
C VAL A 453 -3.52 12.53 20.65
N ILE A 454 -2.58 12.80 19.74
CA ILE A 454 -1.69 13.98 19.84
C ILE A 454 -2.51 15.27 19.82
N ALA A 455 -3.47 15.39 18.88
CA ALA A 455 -4.34 16.57 18.79
C ALA A 455 -5.14 16.78 20.10
N TYR A 456 -5.69 15.71 20.64
CA TYR A 456 -6.44 15.73 21.89
C TYR A 456 -5.53 16.16 23.07
N GLU A 457 -4.32 15.57 23.17
CA GLU A 457 -3.38 15.89 24.25
C GLU A 457 -2.89 17.34 24.18
N MET A 458 -2.57 17.87 22.98
CA MET A 458 -2.22 19.28 22.81
C MET A 458 -3.31 20.23 23.32
N LEU A 459 -4.58 19.90 23.10
CA LEU A 459 -5.71 20.74 23.44
C LEU A 459 -6.15 20.62 24.90
N THR A 460 -5.93 19.47 25.54
CA THR A 460 -6.44 19.18 26.88
C THR A 460 -5.37 18.96 27.94
N GLY A 461 -4.13 18.65 27.53
CA GLY A 461 -3.07 18.17 28.41
C GLY A 461 -3.30 16.76 28.96
N LEU A 462 -4.26 16.02 28.42
CA LEU A 462 -4.70 14.71 28.92
C LEU A 462 -4.72 13.69 27.77
N LEU A 463 -4.83 12.41 28.11
CA LEU A 463 -5.04 11.33 27.13
C LEU A 463 -6.53 10.97 27.03
N PRO A 464 -7.07 10.71 25.81
CA PRO A 464 -8.51 10.52 25.59
C PRO A 464 -9.08 9.29 26.31
N TYR A 465 -8.26 8.26 26.51
CA TYR A 465 -8.61 7.01 27.19
C TYR A 465 -7.79 6.77 28.47
N GLY A 466 -6.91 7.71 28.85
CA GLY A 466 -5.99 7.52 29.97
C GLY A 466 -5.16 6.24 29.82
N THR A 467 -5.16 5.38 30.85
CA THR A 467 -4.43 4.09 30.83
C THR A 467 -5.25 2.91 30.32
N GLN A 468 -6.47 3.11 29.85
CA GLN A 468 -7.39 2.02 29.45
C GLN A 468 -6.85 1.24 28.25
N VAL A 469 -6.20 1.91 27.28
CA VAL A 469 -5.68 1.28 26.06
C VAL A 469 -4.70 0.15 26.39
N ALA A 470 -3.82 0.34 27.37
CA ALA A 470 -2.84 -0.67 27.76
C ALA A 470 -3.45 -1.99 28.35
N ARG A 471 -4.74 -1.98 28.64
CA ARG A 471 -5.47 -3.14 29.18
C ARG A 471 -6.26 -3.90 28.11
N VAL A 472 -6.24 -3.43 26.86
CA VAL A 472 -6.91 -4.10 25.74
C VAL A 472 -6.14 -5.37 25.40
N ALA A 473 -6.82 -6.51 25.40
CA ALA A 473 -6.29 -7.81 25.01
C ALA A 473 -7.22 -8.53 24.01
N SER A 474 -8.37 -7.94 23.72
CA SER A 474 -9.36 -8.50 22.79
C SER A 474 -10.19 -7.39 22.13
N ARG A 475 -10.86 -7.74 21.01
CA ARG A 475 -11.82 -6.82 20.35
C ARG A 475 -12.96 -6.40 21.30
N ARG A 476 -13.35 -7.26 22.24
CA ARG A 476 -14.36 -6.91 23.23
C ARG A 476 -13.87 -5.82 24.19
N ASP A 477 -12.62 -5.89 24.62
CA ASP A 477 -12.01 -4.86 25.49
C ASP A 477 -11.83 -3.56 24.74
N GLN A 478 -11.38 -3.63 23.48
CA GLN A 478 -11.28 -2.49 22.56
C GLN A 478 -12.60 -1.71 22.48
N MET A 479 -13.72 -2.43 22.29
CA MET A 479 -15.05 -1.80 22.16
C MET A 479 -15.61 -1.25 23.47
N ARG A 480 -14.98 -1.53 24.62
CA ARG A 480 -15.34 -1.01 25.94
C ARG A 480 -14.59 0.26 26.33
N LEU A 481 -13.66 0.73 25.51
CA LEU A 481 -12.95 1.96 25.77
C LEU A 481 -13.94 3.14 25.85
N VAL A 482 -13.81 3.93 26.91
CA VAL A 482 -14.66 5.08 27.17
C VAL A 482 -13.89 6.36 26.86
N TYR A 483 -14.30 7.04 25.80
CA TYR A 483 -13.73 8.33 25.39
C TYR A 483 -14.05 9.41 26.44
N ARG A 484 -13.03 10.17 26.84
CA ARG A 484 -13.19 11.36 27.68
C ARG A 484 -13.35 12.58 26.78
N SER A 485 -14.45 13.33 26.94
CA SER A 485 -14.68 14.54 26.15
C SER A 485 -13.56 15.57 26.36
N ALA A 486 -13.12 16.20 25.27
CA ALA A 486 -12.21 17.33 25.29
C ALA A 486 -12.92 18.64 25.64
N CYS A 487 -14.26 18.65 25.59
CA CYS A 487 -15.09 19.80 25.90
C CYS A 487 -15.50 19.78 27.38
N ASP A 488 -14.95 20.68 28.17
CA ASP A 488 -15.38 20.95 29.54
C ASP A 488 -15.71 22.44 29.69
N GLU A 489 -16.24 22.87 30.87
CA GLU A 489 -16.63 24.27 31.12
C GLU A 489 -15.47 25.27 31.01
N LYS A 490 -14.20 24.81 31.04
CA LYS A 490 -12.98 25.61 30.99
C LYS A 490 -12.21 25.46 29.69
N SER A 491 -12.67 24.55 28.81
CA SER A 491 -12.01 24.23 27.57
C SER A 491 -12.36 25.21 26.45
N ALA A 492 -11.36 25.64 25.68
CA ALA A 492 -11.55 26.41 24.46
C ALA A 492 -12.03 25.53 23.28
N VAL A 493 -12.12 24.21 23.47
CA VAL A 493 -12.48 23.23 22.40
C VAL A 493 -13.99 23.30 22.14
N PRO A 494 -14.43 23.64 20.93
CA PRO A 494 -15.86 23.66 20.59
C PRO A 494 -16.43 22.22 20.53
N LEU A 495 -17.72 22.04 20.87
CA LEU A 495 -18.40 20.75 20.88
C LEU A 495 -18.25 19.99 19.54
N TRP A 496 -18.35 20.68 18.42
CA TRP A 496 -18.20 20.05 17.09
C TRP A 496 -16.79 19.53 16.84
N MET A 497 -15.76 20.14 17.46
CA MET A 497 -14.37 19.69 17.39
C MET A 497 -14.16 18.48 18.30
N ASP A 498 -14.77 18.45 19.48
CA ASP A 498 -14.77 17.29 20.37
C ASP A 498 -15.39 16.06 19.69
N GLU A 499 -16.53 16.23 18.99
CA GLU A 499 -17.15 15.16 18.21
C GLU A 499 -16.25 14.69 17.06
N ALA A 500 -15.51 15.60 16.41
CA ALA A 500 -14.53 15.24 15.37
C ALA A 500 -13.36 14.41 15.94
N LEU A 501 -12.85 14.80 17.12
CA LEU A 501 -11.83 14.05 17.86
C LEU A 501 -12.36 12.68 18.30
N ALA A 502 -13.56 12.63 18.89
CA ALA A 502 -14.21 11.38 19.31
C ALA A 502 -14.39 10.39 18.14
N ARG A 503 -14.75 10.90 16.95
CA ARG A 503 -14.87 10.09 15.75
C ARG A 503 -13.50 9.56 15.28
N ALA A 504 -12.46 10.38 15.22
CA ALA A 504 -11.11 9.95 14.82
C ALA A 504 -10.47 8.98 15.82
N LEU A 505 -10.84 9.12 17.10
CA LEU A 505 -10.43 8.26 18.21
C LEU A 505 -11.35 7.05 18.42
N HIS A 506 -12.32 6.81 17.54
CA HIS A 506 -13.25 5.71 17.74
C HIS A 506 -12.50 4.37 17.87
N PRO A 507 -12.83 3.52 18.88
CA PRO A 507 -12.19 2.22 19.06
C PRO A 507 -12.23 1.33 17.81
N ASP A 508 -13.38 1.27 17.11
CA ASP A 508 -13.52 0.58 15.83
C ASP A 508 -12.91 1.42 14.69
N PRO A 509 -11.83 0.94 14.02
CA PRO A 509 -11.20 1.66 12.91
C PRO A 509 -12.14 2.00 11.76
N LEU A 510 -13.16 1.16 11.52
CA LEU A 510 -14.13 1.36 10.42
C LEU A 510 -15.10 2.52 10.67
N ARG A 511 -15.21 3.00 11.91
CA ARG A 511 -16.04 4.16 12.26
C ARG A 511 -15.28 5.48 12.28
N ARG A 512 -13.95 5.43 12.11
CA ARG A 512 -13.11 6.62 11.96
C ARG A 512 -13.36 7.29 10.61
N PRO A 513 -12.92 8.54 10.39
CA PRO A 513 -12.99 9.19 9.08
C PRO A 513 -12.38 8.35 7.96
N ASP A 514 -12.93 8.46 6.74
CA ASP A 514 -12.48 7.69 5.59
C ASP A 514 -11.20 8.25 4.94
N ALA A 515 -10.73 9.40 5.38
CA ALA A 515 -9.46 10.00 4.95
C ALA A 515 -8.92 10.96 6.01
N LEU A 516 -7.58 11.12 6.07
CA LEU A 516 -6.93 12.16 6.89
C LEU A 516 -7.44 13.57 6.54
N SER A 517 -7.72 13.84 5.26
CA SER A 517 -8.27 15.12 4.83
C SER A 517 -9.67 15.40 5.40
N GLU A 518 -10.49 14.38 5.58
CA GLU A 518 -11.80 14.50 6.23
C GLU A 518 -11.64 14.86 7.71
N PHE A 519 -10.72 14.18 8.40
CA PHE A 519 -10.38 14.51 9.80
C PHE A 519 -9.91 15.96 9.93
N LEU A 520 -8.94 16.39 9.10
CA LEU A 520 -8.44 17.77 9.12
C LEU A 520 -9.54 18.80 8.83
N ALA A 521 -10.43 18.53 7.89
CA ALA A 521 -11.57 19.41 7.59
C ALA A 521 -12.51 19.51 8.78
N SER A 522 -12.76 18.39 9.49
CA SER A 522 -13.63 18.35 10.66
C SER A 522 -13.02 19.06 11.91
N LEU A 523 -11.68 19.20 11.97
CA LEU A 523 -11.03 20.03 13.00
C LEU A 523 -11.11 21.54 12.70
N ARG A 524 -11.39 21.94 11.46
CA ARG A 524 -11.46 23.36 11.04
C ARG A 524 -12.86 23.93 11.05
N ARG A 525 -13.86 23.11 10.72
CA ARG A 525 -15.26 23.53 10.64
C ARG A 525 -16.22 22.38 10.99
N PRO A 526 -17.39 22.71 11.55
CA PRO A 526 -18.42 21.70 11.81
C PRO A 526 -18.80 20.94 10.53
N SER A 527 -18.97 19.63 10.64
CA SER A 527 -19.45 18.80 9.51
C SER A 527 -20.86 19.20 9.09
N PRO A 528 -21.27 18.99 7.82
CA PRO A 528 -22.66 19.24 7.39
C PRO A 528 -23.68 18.49 8.24
N GLY A 529 -23.37 17.24 8.63
CA GLY A 529 -24.23 16.44 9.51
C GLY A 529 -24.38 17.05 10.90
N TRP A 530 -23.27 17.54 11.48
CA TRP A 530 -23.31 18.26 12.76
C TRP A 530 -24.15 19.52 12.67
N GLN A 531 -23.96 20.32 11.63
CA GLN A 531 -24.73 21.55 11.41
C GLN A 531 -26.24 21.25 11.24
N ALA A 532 -26.59 20.16 10.55
CA ALA A 532 -27.97 19.74 10.38
C ALA A 532 -28.60 19.29 11.72
N ALA A 533 -27.85 18.47 12.50
CA ALA A 533 -28.32 17.97 13.79
C ALA A 533 -28.47 19.08 14.86
N HIS A 534 -27.58 20.09 14.80
CA HIS A 534 -27.55 21.20 15.79
C HIS A 534 -28.18 22.50 15.27
N ARG A 535 -28.88 22.47 14.13
CA ARG A 535 -29.73 23.58 13.71
C ARG A 535 -30.85 23.75 14.74
N ARG A 536 -30.69 24.75 15.62
CA ARG A 536 -31.77 25.12 16.56
C ARG A 536 -33.04 25.42 15.75
N PRO A 537 -34.20 24.84 16.11
CA PRO A 537 -35.47 25.18 15.49
C PRO A 537 -35.69 26.70 15.55
N LEU A 538 -36.35 27.25 14.56
CA LEU A 538 -36.63 28.69 14.48
C LEU A 538 -37.20 29.26 15.79
N ALA A 539 -38.00 28.45 16.50
CA ALA A 539 -38.56 28.77 17.82
C ALA A 539 -37.48 29.05 18.90
N ALA A 540 -36.34 28.32 18.84
CA ALA A 540 -35.23 28.50 19.80
C ALA A 540 -34.17 29.52 19.33
N ARG A 541 -34.09 29.78 18.01
CA ARG A 541 -33.13 30.71 17.41
C ARG A 541 -33.56 32.17 17.50
N ASN A 542 -34.87 32.42 17.37
CA ASN A 542 -35.45 33.73 17.53
C ASN A 542 -36.92 33.58 17.97
N PRO A 543 -37.19 33.37 19.29
CA PRO A 543 -38.52 33.10 19.81
C PRO A 543 -39.54 34.18 19.44
N LEU A 544 -39.08 35.44 19.46
CA LEU A 544 -39.95 36.57 19.15
C LEU A 544 -40.46 36.53 17.70
N ARG A 545 -39.60 36.35 16.74
CA ARG A 545 -39.97 36.23 15.31
C ARG A 545 -40.77 34.97 15.01
N PHE A 546 -40.50 33.87 15.71
CA PHE A 546 -41.25 32.63 15.56
C PHE A 546 -42.71 32.84 16.03
N TRP A 547 -42.91 33.40 17.23
CA TRP A 547 -44.22 33.63 17.76
C TRP A 547 -44.97 34.75 17.02
N GLN A 548 -44.27 35.76 16.51
CA GLN A 548 -44.83 36.77 15.61
C GLN A 548 -45.34 36.13 14.30
N GLY A 549 -44.58 35.22 13.70
CA GLY A 549 -45.01 34.47 12.51
C GLY A 549 -46.22 33.58 12.77
N VAL A 550 -46.20 32.83 13.89
CA VAL A 550 -47.35 32.01 14.31
C VAL A 550 -48.59 32.86 14.54
N SER A 551 -48.45 34.00 15.22
CA SER A 551 -49.56 34.94 15.47
C SER A 551 -50.10 35.54 14.18
N ALA A 552 -49.25 35.88 13.22
CA ALA A 552 -49.65 36.39 11.91
C ALA A 552 -50.43 35.33 11.09
N ILE A 553 -49.97 34.09 11.11
CA ILE A 553 -50.65 32.96 10.44
C ILE A 553 -52.03 32.71 11.11
N LEU A 554 -52.09 32.70 12.43
CA LEU A 554 -53.35 32.53 13.15
C LEU A 554 -54.33 33.68 12.89
N ALA A 555 -53.86 34.93 12.86
CA ALA A 555 -54.69 36.08 12.51
C ALA A 555 -55.23 36.01 11.08
N ALA A 556 -54.39 35.60 10.12
CA ALA A 556 -54.84 35.38 8.72
C ALA A 556 -55.89 34.26 8.62
N LEU A 557 -55.72 33.15 9.34
CA LEU A 557 -56.67 32.06 9.42
C LEU A 557 -57.98 32.50 10.03
N CYS A 558 -57.99 33.28 11.11
CA CYS A 558 -59.15 33.84 11.73
C CYS A 558 -59.93 34.79 10.77
N LEU A 559 -59.24 35.63 10.00
CA LEU A 559 -59.78 36.50 8.99
C LEU A 559 -60.47 35.71 7.83
N ILE A 560 -59.85 34.65 7.38
CA ILE A 560 -60.36 33.75 6.33
C ILE A 560 -61.64 33.05 6.84
N LEU A 561 -61.63 32.52 8.06
CA LEU A 561 -62.75 31.86 8.66
C LEU A 561 -63.91 32.85 8.92
N ALA A 562 -63.66 34.08 9.37
CA ALA A 562 -64.62 35.11 9.54
C ALA A 562 -65.30 35.54 8.21
N ALA A 563 -64.49 35.61 7.14
CA ALA A 563 -65.01 35.90 5.79
C ALA A 563 -65.85 34.75 5.23
N GLN A 564 -65.59 33.48 5.58
CA GLN A 564 -66.41 32.33 5.19
C GLN A 564 -67.72 32.17 5.99
N LEU A 565 -67.74 32.68 7.23
CA LEU A 565 -68.95 32.62 8.09
C LEU A 565 -69.85 33.82 7.94
N GLY A 566 -69.41 34.91 7.27
CA GLY A 566 -70.18 36.15 7.05
C GLY A 566 -70.74 36.33 5.63
N GLY A 567 -70.54 35.32 4.74
CA GLY A 567 -71.15 35.21 3.42
C GLY A 567 -72.13 34.04 3.39
#